data_37857afc5e8abd65e63aee7f866b7fb2
#
_entry.id   37857afc5e8abd65e63aee7f866b7fb2
#
_cell.length_a   1.000
_cell.length_b   1.000
_cell.length_c   1.000
_cell.angle_alpha   90.00
_cell.angle_beta   90.00
_cell.angle_gamma   90.00
#
_symmetry.space_group_name_H-M   'P 1'
#
loop_
_entity.id
_entity.type
_entity.pdbx_description
1 polymer ?
#
loop_
_entity_poly.entity_id
_entity_poly.type
_entity_poly.pdbx_seq_one_letter_code
_entity_poly.pdbx_strand_id
1 'polypeptide(L)'
;MVGGLAVLVPAPFIWMQYTTTDLAIFFLCFAPTTIFGSMYVGVAAATTQDLVMPRMRGAATATFFIGTTLFGLGLGPWFTGFVSNLSGSLGTGVLALLLMAPVTVSCLFMVYWLLPLAESSRVDRARAAGEPI
;
A
#
# COMPACT_ATOMS: atom_id res chain seq x y z
N MET A 1 -1.44 -4.50 12.34
CA MET A 1 -0.01 -4.85 12.52
C MET A 1 0.63 -5.40 11.25
N VAL A 2 0.01 -6.34 10.53
CA VAL A 2 0.56 -6.93 9.28
C VAL A 2 0.86 -5.89 8.20
N GLY A 3 -0.01 -4.90 7.99
CA GLY A 3 0.20 -3.83 7.00
C GLY A 3 1.44 -2.96 7.27
N GLY A 4 1.74 -2.67 8.53
CA GLY A 4 2.94 -1.91 8.91
C GLY A 4 4.23 -2.69 8.65
N LEU A 5 4.23 -3.99 8.97
CA LEU A 5 5.36 -4.88 8.69
C LEU A 5 5.59 -5.03 7.18
N ALA A 6 4.52 -5.14 6.39
CA ALA A 6 4.60 -5.24 4.93
C ALA A 6 5.21 -4.00 4.26
N VAL A 7 5.21 -2.84 4.91
CA VAL A 7 5.85 -1.62 4.40
C VAL A 7 7.27 -1.44 4.94
N LEU A 8 7.48 -1.73 6.23
CA LEU A 8 8.79 -1.50 6.88
C LEU A 8 9.83 -2.56 6.51
N VAL A 9 9.42 -3.83 6.38
CA VAL A 9 10.35 -4.92 6.06
C VAL A 9 10.99 -4.77 4.67
N PRO A 10 10.28 -4.38 3.60
CA PRO A 10 10.91 -4.16 2.29
C PRO A 10 11.84 -2.95 2.20
N ALA A 11 11.67 -1.94 3.06
CA ALA A 11 12.42 -0.68 2.95
C ALA A 11 13.96 -0.84 2.88
N PRO A 12 14.62 -1.64 3.76
CA PRO A 12 16.06 -1.86 3.67
C PRO A 12 16.46 -2.64 2.40
N PHE A 13 15.61 -3.57 1.94
CA PHE A 13 15.87 -4.32 0.70
C PHE A 13 15.76 -3.43 -0.54
N ILE A 14 14.78 -2.51 -0.56
CA ILE A 14 14.63 -1.50 -1.63
C ILE A 14 15.86 -0.59 -1.65
N TRP A 15 16.31 -0.10 -0.50
CA TRP A 15 17.51 0.74 -0.43
C TRP A 15 18.73 0.00 -1.00
N MET A 16 18.97 -1.24 -0.55
CA MET A 16 20.11 -2.03 -1.00
C MET A 16 20.00 -2.38 -2.50
N GLN A 17 18.80 -2.66 -3.00
CA GLN A 17 18.53 -2.99 -4.40
C GLN A 17 18.91 -1.83 -5.35
N TYR A 18 18.63 -0.58 -4.99
CA TYR A 18 18.88 0.58 -5.87
C TYR A 18 20.23 1.28 -5.63
N THR A 19 20.95 0.89 -4.59
CA THR A 19 22.32 1.40 -4.33
C THR A 19 23.40 0.45 -4.81
N THR A 20 23.08 -0.84 -5.02
CA THR A 20 24.06 -1.82 -5.48
C THR A 20 24.29 -1.76 -7.00
N THR A 21 25.53 -2.04 -7.41
CA THR A 21 25.92 -2.20 -8.82
C THR A 21 25.93 -3.67 -9.25
N ASP A 22 25.83 -4.59 -8.30
CA ASP A 22 25.83 -6.04 -8.53
C ASP A 22 24.44 -6.56 -8.88
N LEU A 23 24.35 -7.14 -10.09
CA LEU A 23 23.10 -7.70 -10.61
C LEU A 23 22.56 -8.85 -9.76
N ALA A 24 23.43 -9.68 -9.17
CA ALA A 24 23.04 -10.79 -8.32
C ALA A 24 22.36 -10.29 -7.03
N ILE A 25 22.93 -9.28 -6.39
CA ILE A 25 22.38 -8.66 -5.18
C ILE A 25 21.05 -7.98 -5.50
N PHE A 26 20.95 -7.31 -6.65
CA PHE A 26 19.71 -6.70 -7.12
C PHE A 26 18.56 -7.71 -7.18
N PHE A 27 18.75 -8.87 -7.84
CA PHE A 27 17.73 -9.91 -7.95
C PHE A 27 17.43 -10.60 -6.63
N LEU A 28 18.43 -10.77 -5.76
CA LEU A 28 18.24 -11.35 -4.44
C LEU A 28 17.35 -10.47 -3.55
N CYS A 29 17.51 -9.15 -3.63
CA CYS A 29 16.68 -8.18 -2.90
C CYS A 29 15.29 -7.97 -3.54
N PHE A 30 15.17 -8.21 -4.86
CA PHE A 30 13.92 -8.06 -5.59
C PHE A 30 12.85 -9.08 -5.15
N ALA A 31 13.24 -10.33 -4.90
CA ALA A 31 12.31 -11.39 -4.51
C ALA A 31 11.56 -11.07 -3.20
N PRO A 32 12.23 -10.77 -2.06
CA PRO A 32 11.52 -10.41 -0.83
C PRO A 32 10.70 -9.13 -1.00
N THR A 33 11.18 -8.13 -1.73
CA THR A 33 10.46 -6.87 -1.96
C THR A 33 9.12 -7.11 -2.66
N THR A 34 9.09 -7.94 -3.69
CA THR A 34 7.87 -8.29 -4.42
C THR A 34 6.89 -9.11 -3.60
N ILE A 35 7.38 -10.06 -2.82
CA ILE A 35 6.54 -10.91 -1.95
C ILE A 35 5.82 -10.04 -0.91
N PHE A 36 6.56 -9.23 -0.16
CA PHE A 36 5.97 -8.36 0.86
C PHE A 36 5.05 -7.29 0.27
N GLY A 37 5.40 -6.73 -0.89
CA GLY A 37 4.56 -5.78 -1.62
C GLY A 37 3.21 -6.39 -2.05
N SER A 38 3.21 -7.63 -2.52
CA SER A 38 1.98 -8.34 -2.91
C SER A 38 1.09 -8.65 -1.71
N MET A 39 1.67 -9.01 -0.56
CA MET A 39 0.93 -9.27 0.67
C MET A 39 0.18 -8.03 1.17
N TYR A 40 0.77 -6.85 1.03
CA TYR A 40 0.13 -5.59 1.43
C TYR A 40 -1.20 -5.35 0.68
N VAL A 41 -1.19 -5.54 -0.64
CA VAL A 41 -2.39 -5.32 -1.48
C VAL A 41 -3.53 -6.25 -1.08
N GLY A 42 -3.22 -7.53 -0.81
CA GLY A 42 -4.21 -8.51 -0.36
C GLY A 42 -4.86 -8.13 0.98
N VAL A 43 -4.04 -7.76 1.96
CA VAL A 43 -4.54 -7.33 3.28
C VAL A 43 -5.38 -6.05 3.18
N ALA A 44 -4.96 -5.07 2.39
CA ALA A 44 -5.69 -3.82 2.21
C ALA A 44 -7.05 -4.05 1.53
N ALA A 45 -7.10 -4.90 0.49
CA ALA A 45 -8.35 -5.26 -0.18
C ALA A 45 -9.31 -6.02 0.76
N ALA A 46 -8.81 -6.98 1.54
CA ALA A 46 -9.60 -7.71 2.51
C ALA A 46 -10.18 -6.78 3.59
N THR A 47 -9.35 -5.90 4.16
CA THR A 47 -9.83 -4.91 5.16
C THR A 47 -10.90 -4.00 4.59
N THR A 48 -10.78 -3.58 3.32
CA THR A 48 -11.79 -2.76 2.65
C THR A 48 -13.13 -3.50 2.52
N GLN A 49 -13.10 -4.80 2.23
CA GLN A 49 -14.30 -5.63 2.15
C GLN A 49 -14.94 -5.87 3.52
N ASP A 50 -14.13 -6.00 4.57
CA ASP A 50 -14.63 -6.24 5.91
C ASP A 50 -15.31 -5.03 6.55
N LEU A 51 -14.99 -3.82 6.10
CA LEU A 51 -15.57 -2.57 6.59
C LEU A 51 -16.93 -2.23 6.00
N VAL A 52 -17.38 -2.95 4.97
CA VAL A 52 -18.66 -2.69 4.28
C VAL A 52 -19.63 -3.85 4.44
N MET A 53 -20.93 -3.57 4.23
CA MET A 53 -21.96 -4.59 4.24
C MET A 53 -21.77 -5.61 3.10
N PRO A 54 -22.17 -6.88 3.28
CA PRO A 54 -21.94 -7.95 2.30
C PRO A 54 -22.38 -7.61 0.88
N ARG A 55 -23.49 -6.93 0.71
CA ARG A 55 -24.03 -6.49 -0.60
C ARG A 55 -23.20 -5.40 -1.28
N MET A 56 -22.33 -4.69 -0.54
CA MET A 56 -21.51 -3.59 -1.05
C MET A 56 -20.05 -3.97 -1.27
N ARG A 57 -19.64 -5.19 -0.94
CA ARG A 57 -18.24 -5.63 -1.02
C ARG A 57 -17.65 -5.48 -2.42
N GLY A 58 -18.42 -5.79 -3.47
CA GLY A 58 -17.98 -5.63 -4.85
C GLY A 58 -17.70 -4.17 -5.23
N ALA A 59 -18.59 -3.25 -4.85
CA ALA A 59 -18.39 -1.82 -5.10
C ALA A 59 -17.19 -1.26 -4.32
N ALA A 60 -17.03 -1.65 -3.05
CA ALA A 60 -15.88 -1.24 -2.24
C ALA A 60 -14.55 -1.72 -2.83
N THR A 61 -14.49 -2.98 -3.27
CA THR A 61 -13.30 -3.52 -3.93
C THR A 61 -13.00 -2.80 -5.24
N ALA A 62 -14.00 -2.53 -6.06
CA ALA A 62 -13.84 -1.77 -7.30
C ALA A 62 -13.31 -0.36 -7.03
N THR A 63 -13.86 0.35 -6.07
CA THR A 63 -13.41 1.69 -5.67
C THR A 63 -11.96 1.67 -5.15
N PHE A 64 -11.60 0.67 -4.34
CA PHE A 64 -10.23 0.48 -3.86
C PHE A 64 -9.25 0.29 -5.02
N PHE A 65 -9.56 -0.60 -5.99
CA PHE A 65 -8.68 -0.83 -7.14
C PHE A 65 -8.63 0.35 -8.11
N ILE A 66 -9.71 1.07 -8.32
CA ILE A 66 -9.69 2.33 -9.10
C ILE A 66 -8.76 3.34 -8.43
N GLY A 67 -8.90 3.55 -7.13
CA GLY A 67 -8.02 4.44 -6.38
C GLY A 67 -6.54 4.03 -6.46
N THR A 68 -6.23 2.77 -6.19
CA THR A 68 -4.84 2.28 -6.24
C THR A 68 -4.24 2.32 -7.64
N THR A 69 -5.05 2.09 -8.68
CA THR A 69 -4.59 2.18 -10.08
C THR A 69 -4.31 3.62 -10.49
N LEU A 70 -5.23 4.54 -10.22
CA LEU A 70 -5.06 5.95 -10.58
C LEU A 70 -3.88 6.59 -9.85
N PHE A 71 -3.84 6.43 -8.53
CA PHE A 71 -2.78 7.07 -7.72
C PHE A 71 -1.47 6.27 -7.74
N GLY A 72 -1.52 4.94 -7.68
CA GLY A 72 -0.33 4.10 -7.68
C GLY A 72 0.33 4.00 -9.06
N LEU A 73 -0.38 3.48 -10.06
CA LEU A 73 0.17 3.27 -11.40
C LEU A 73 0.17 4.54 -12.25
N GLY A 74 -0.72 5.49 -11.99
CA GLY A 74 -0.73 6.76 -12.71
C GLY A 74 0.34 7.74 -12.20
N LEU A 75 0.28 8.10 -10.94
CA LEU A 75 1.18 9.11 -10.36
C LEU A 75 2.56 8.56 -10.01
N GLY A 76 2.70 7.27 -9.67
CA GLY A 76 3.97 6.65 -9.30
C GLY A 76 5.04 6.80 -10.38
N PRO A 77 4.85 6.24 -11.58
CA PRO A 77 5.80 6.36 -12.68
C PRO A 77 6.04 7.81 -13.14
N TRP A 78 4.99 8.64 -13.13
CA TRP A 78 5.12 10.06 -13.47
C TRP A 78 6.06 10.78 -12.50
N PHE A 79 5.87 10.60 -11.20
CA PHE A 79 6.74 11.20 -10.17
C PHE A 79 8.18 10.69 -10.26
N THR A 80 8.35 9.37 -10.45
CA THR A 80 9.66 8.75 -10.62
C THR A 80 10.38 9.31 -11.85
N GLY A 81 9.69 9.47 -12.98
CA GLY A 81 10.23 10.05 -14.21
C GLY A 81 10.58 11.52 -14.04
N PHE A 82 9.76 12.28 -13.34
CA PHE A 82 10.03 13.70 -13.06
C PHE A 82 11.29 13.88 -12.23
N VAL A 83 11.45 13.15 -11.13
CA VAL A 83 12.66 13.21 -10.28
C VAL A 83 13.88 12.67 -11.02
N SER A 84 13.73 11.61 -11.81
CA SER A 84 14.80 11.06 -12.64
C SER A 84 15.34 12.08 -13.65
N ASN A 85 14.46 12.86 -14.29
CA ASN A 85 14.86 13.93 -15.20
C ASN A 85 15.64 15.04 -14.51
N LEU A 86 15.27 15.39 -13.27
CA LEU A 86 15.97 16.42 -12.49
C LEU A 86 17.34 15.95 -11.98
N SER A 87 17.45 14.68 -11.62
CA SER A 87 18.66 14.12 -11.00
C SER A 87 19.61 13.43 -11.99
N GLY A 88 19.17 13.19 -13.23
CA GLY A 88 19.94 12.49 -14.25
C GLY A 88 20.12 10.98 -14.00
N SER A 89 19.43 10.42 -12.99
CA SER A 89 19.54 9.00 -12.63
C SER A 89 18.16 8.41 -12.29
N LEU A 90 17.82 7.29 -12.94
CA LEU A 90 16.58 6.56 -12.67
C LEU A 90 16.56 6.01 -11.23
N GLY A 91 17.70 5.57 -10.71
CA GLY A 91 17.83 5.06 -9.35
C GLY A 91 17.44 6.10 -8.30
N THR A 92 17.86 7.36 -8.46
CA THR A 92 17.46 8.46 -7.55
C THR A 92 15.97 8.76 -7.66
N GLY A 93 15.36 8.64 -8.84
CA GLY A 93 13.91 8.78 -9.03
C GLY A 93 13.13 7.75 -8.24
N VAL A 94 13.57 6.50 -8.25
CA VAL A 94 12.93 5.41 -7.47
C VAL A 94 13.21 5.57 -5.98
N LEU A 95 14.43 5.94 -5.57
CA LEU A 95 14.74 6.20 -4.17
C LEU A 95 13.94 7.38 -3.59
N ALA A 96 13.58 8.37 -4.41
CA ALA A 96 12.71 9.47 -3.99
C ALA A 96 11.31 9.00 -3.56
N LEU A 97 10.81 7.86 -4.08
CA LEU A 97 9.57 7.24 -3.60
C LEU A 97 9.69 6.74 -2.15
N LEU A 98 10.91 6.38 -1.69
CA LEU A 98 11.13 6.03 -0.28
C LEU A 98 10.87 7.21 0.66
N LEU A 99 11.01 8.46 0.19
CA LEU A 99 10.64 9.64 0.97
C LEU A 99 9.13 9.72 1.24
N MET A 100 8.31 8.99 0.45
CA MET A 100 6.88 8.84 0.72
C MET A 100 6.57 7.75 1.77
N ALA A 101 7.55 6.93 2.15
CA ALA A 101 7.36 5.87 3.16
C ALA A 101 6.85 6.41 4.51
N PRO A 102 7.37 7.51 5.09
CA PRO A 102 6.83 8.06 6.35
C PRO A 102 5.38 8.53 6.21
N VAL A 103 4.98 9.04 5.05
CA VAL A 103 3.58 9.41 4.78
C VAL A 103 2.70 8.16 4.77
N THR A 104 3.14 7.11 4.10
CA THR A 104 2.44 5.81 4.06
C THR A 104 2.30 5.20 5.46
N VAL A 105 3.38 5.22 6.26
CA VAL A 105 3.36 4.72 7.64
C VAL A 105 2.41 5.55 8.51
N SER A 106 2.41 6.88 8.37
CA SER A 106 1.50 7.77 9.10
C SER A 106 0.03 7.50 8.75
N CYS A 107 -0.27 7.30 7.46
CA CYS A 107 -1.61 6.92 7.01
C CYS A 107 -2.04 5.56 7.56
N LEU A 108 -1.14 4.56 7.56
CA LEU A 108 -1.42 3.25 8.14
C LEU A 108 -1.66 3.32 9.65
N PHE A 109 -0.92 4.16 10.35
CA PHE A 109 -1.12 4.40 11.78
C PHE A 109 -2.47 5.06 12.04
N MET A 110 -2.85 6.03 11.22
CA MET A 110 -4.17 6.67 11.27
C MET A 110 -5.31 5.66 11.02
N VAL A 111 -5.15 4.79 10.02
CA VAL A 111 -6.10 3.71 9.75
C VAL A 111 -6.20 2.76 10.95
N TYR A 112 -5.09 2.38 11.55
CA TYR A 112 -5.08 1.53 12.74
C TYR A 112 -5.88 2.12 13.92
N TRP A 113 -5.80 3.43 14.11
CA TRP A 113 -6.55 4.13 15.16
C TRP A 113 -8.03 4.29 14.84
N LEU A 114 -8.38 4.47 13.57
CA LEU A 114 -9.75 4.68 13.11
C LEU A 114 -10.51 3.38 12.86
N LEU A 115 -9.79 2.26 12.67
CA LEU A 115 -10.38 0.96 12.35
C LEU A 115 -11.43 0.50 13.38
N PRO A 116 -11.18 0.52 14.71
CA PRO A 116 -12.16 0.10 15.70
C PRO A 116 -13.42 0.99 15.73
N LEU A 117 -13.27 2.29 15.46
CA LEU A 117 -14.41 3.19 15.31
C LEU A 117 -15.26 2.87 14.06
N ALA A 118 -14.60 2.56 12.96
CA ALA A 118 -15.27 2.18 11.71
C ALA A 118 -16.00 0.84 11.85
N GLU A 119 -15.41 -0.10 12.58
CA GLU A 119 -15.99 -1.42 12.84
C GLU A 119 -17.24 -1.33 13.73
N SER A 120 -17.20 -0.55 14.81
CA SER A 120 -18.38 -0.31 15.66
C SER A 120 -19.52 0.34 14.88
N SER A 121 -19.23 1.35 14.09
CA SER A 121 -20.22 2.03 13.25
C SER A 121 -20.82 1.12 12.15
N ARG A 122 -20.06 0.11 11.68
CA ARG A 122 -20.56 -0.92 10.77
C ARG A 122 -21.59 -1.83 11.46
N VAL A 123 -21.27 -2.30 12.67
CA VAL A 123 -22.17 -3.15 13.45
C VAL A 123 -23.48 -2.44 13.73
N ASP A 124 -23.44 -1.16 14.12
CA ASP A 124 -24.66 -0.38 14.37
C ASP A 124 -25.50 -0.19 13.11
N ARG A 125 -24.85 0.06 11.97
CA ARG A 125 -25.55 0.17 10.66
C ARG A 125 -26.15 -1.15 10.21
N ALA A 126 -25.47 -2.28 10.42
CA ALA A 126 -26.00 -3.61 10.09
C ALA A 126 -27.21 -3.94 10.95
N ARG A 127 -27.17 -3.64 12.25
CA ARG A 127 -28.32 -3.81 13.15
C ARG A 127 -29.52 -2.94 12.74
N ALA A 128 -29.27 -1.68 12.38
CA ALA A 128 -30.32 -0.77 11.91
C ALA A 128 -30.93 -1.22 10.57
N ALA A 129 -30.18 -1.92 9.74
CA ALA A 129 -30.63 -2.46 8.45
C ALA A 129 -31.27 -3.86 8.56
N GLY A 130 -31.27 -4.48 9.75
CA GLY A 130 -31.80 -5.84 9.96
C GLY A 130 -30.97 -6.93 9.27
N GLU A 131 -29.69 -6.67 8.95
CA GLU A 131 -28.80 -7.64 8.34
C GLU A 131 -28.16 -8.55 9.41
N PRO A 132 -27.98 -9.87 9.14
CA PRO A 132 -27.27 -10.76 10.04
C PRO A 132 -25.79 -10.32 10.11
N ILE A 133 -25.27 -10.24 11.32
CA ILE A 133 -23.88 -9.83 11.63
C ILE A 133 -23.00 -11.08 11.63
#